data_537a984af53a166adbc1136a97b810ca
#
_entry.id   537a984af53a166adbc1136a97b810ca
#
_cell.length_a   1.000
_cell.length_b   1.000
_cell.length_c   1.000
_cell.angle_alpha   90.00
_cell.angle_beta   90.00
_cell.angle_gamma   90.00
#
_symmetry.space_group_name_H-M   'P 1'
#
loop_
_entity.id
_entity.type
_entity.pdbx_description
1 polymer ?
#
loop_
_entity_poly.entity_id
_entity_poly.type
_entity_poly.pdbx_seq_one_letter_code
_entity_poly.pdbx_strand_id
1 'polypeptide(L)'
;CIEKREIRATASMDKGRYTLWLPVWMHDKVSTCLEITQSRPFSAHKLDVIQGIFHVYQNYQSLLDYSERDALTGLLNRKTFDEQFSRSTADSLARRVRPATTGLAVDEEASCCEPPVEQWLAVVDVDHFKQVNDRFGHLYGDEVLILIANILRSSFRSHDRIFRFGGEEFVVLLRATSLATAHKVFNRFRLAVQEYPFPQVGQVTVSLGFVSTSRGAPVEILGQADQALYYAKENGRNQVCFYDELIASGQLKTKVANDDVELF
;
A
#
# COMPACT_ATOMS: atom_id res chain seq x y z
N CYS A 1 20.42 23.11 -5.66
CA CYS A 1 20.76 21.67 -5.55
C CYS A 1 19.69 20.79 -6.21
N ILE A 2 18.42 20.96 -5.87
CA ILE A 2 17.32 20.11 -6.38
C ILE A 2 17.14 20.27 -7.89
N GLU A 3 17.15 21.51 -8.42
CA GLU A 3 16.98 21.80 -9.86
C GLU A 3 18.17 21.36 -10.74
N LYS A 4 19.38 21.28 -10.19
CA LYS A 4 20.59 20.94 -10.95
C LYS A 4 21.04 19.49 -10.83
N ARG A 5 20.30 18.62 -10.11
CA ARG A 5 20.70 17.23 -9.78
C ARG A 5 22.12 17.11 -9.19
N GLU A 6 22.67 18.22 -8.70
CA GLU A 6 24.00 18.21 -8.11
C GLU A 6 23.92 17.77 -6.65
N ILE A 7 24.69 16.73 -6.31
CA ILE A 7 24.97 16.29 -4.94
C ILE A 7 25.91 17.32 -4.28
N ARG A 8 25.69 18.59 -4.44
CA ARG A 8 26.55 19.61 -3.84
C ARG A 8 25.84 20.24 -2.68
N ALA A 9 26.52 20.06 -1.56
CA ALA A 9 26.40 20.84 -0.36
C ALA A 9 26.38 22.33 -0.69
N THR A 10 25.24 22.98 -0.64
CA THR A 10 25.18 24.41 -0.69
C THR A 10 25.37 24.92 0.73
N ALA A 11 26.56 25.41 1.07
CA ALA A 11 26.79 26.09 2.31
C ALA A 11 26.14 27.46 2.22
N SER A 12 25.07 27.70 2.96
CA SER A 12 24.50 29.02 3.17
C SER A 12 24.95 29.54 4.54
N MET A 13 25.32 30.80 4.60
CA MET A 13 25.62 31.52 5.86
C MET A 13 24.40 32.39 6.22
N ASP A 14 23.62 31.94 7.17
CA ASP A 14 22.58 32.76 7.78
C ASP A 14 22.84 32.91 9.28
N LYS A 15 22.87 34.16 9.78
CA LYS A 15 23.04 34.47 11.21
C LYS A 15 24.26 33.81 11.88
N GLY A 16 25.37 33.65 11.16
CA GLY A 16 26.62 33.06 11.69
C GLY A 16 26.57 31.53 11.80
N ARG A 17 25.61 30.85 11.13
CA ARG A 17 25.53 29.41 11.02
C ARG A 17 25.82 28.96 9.60
N TYR A 18 26.55 27.86 9.47
CA TYR A 18 26.84 27.20 8.22
C TYR A 18 25.96 25.98 8.10
N THR A 19 25.14 25.92 7.05
CA THR A 19 24.22 24.81 6.81
C THR A 19 24.57 24.08 5.52
N LEU A 20 24.58 22.76 5.61
CA LEU A 20 24.85 21.83 4.54
C LEU A 20 23.58 21.02 4.26
N TRP A 21 23.09 21.01 3.01
CA TRP A 21 21.96 20.19 2.60
C TRP A 21 22.42 19.07 1.67
N LEU A 22 22.00 17.83 2.01
CA LEU A 22 22.33 16.63 1.28
C LEU A 22 21.00 15.96 0.84
N PRO A 23 20.57 16.14 -0.43
CA PRO A 23 19.32 15.56 -0.92
C PRO A 23 19.49 14.05 -1.13
N VAL A 24 18.55 13.26 -0.60
CA VAL A 24 18.45 11.82 -0.84
C VAL A 24 17.55 11.59 -2.04
N TRP A 25 18.11 11.05 -3.09
CA TRP A 25 17.41 10.73 -4.33
C TRP A 25 16.91 9.29 -4.32
N MET A 26 15.64 9.11 -4.66
CA MET A 26 15.01 7.80 -4.88
C MET A 26 14.18 7.88 -6.17
N HIS A 27 14.41 6.98 -7.10
CA HIS A 27 13.69 6.95 -8.38
C HIS A 27 13.59 8.32 -9.08
N ASP A 28 14.72 8.98 -9.26
CA ASP A 28 14.83 10.32 -9.88
C ASP A 28 14.07 11.45 -9.18
N LYS A 29 13.56 11.22 -7.96
CA LYS A 29 12.91 12.22 -7.12
C LYS A 29 13.65 12.39 -5.79
N VAL A 30 13.65 13.62 -5.27
CA VAL A 30 14.15 13.86 -3.92
C VAL A 30 13.11 13.34 -2.92
N SER A 31 13.47 12.30 -2.19
CA SER A 31 12.63 11.70 -1.14
C SER A 31 12.72 12.49 0.16
N THR A 32 13.93 12.87 0.54
CA THR A 32 14.22 13.63 1.77
C THR A 32 15.49 14.42 1.60
N CYS A 33 15.77 15.32 2.53
CA CYS A 33 17.00 16.12 2.56
C CYS A 33 17.57 16.11 3.97
N LEU A 34 18.85 15.73 4.10
CA LEU A 34 19.56 15.84 5.35
C LEU A 34 20.13 17.25 5.49
N GLU A 35 19.81 17.92 6.58
CA GLU A 35 20.32 19.24 6.92
C GLU A 35 21.30 19.13 8.09
N ILE A 36 22.51 19.66 7.90
CA ILE A 36 23.54 19.69 8.93
C ILE A 36 23.93 21.15 9.17
N THR A 37 23.75 21.63 10.40
CA THR A 37 24.06 23.02 10.78
C THR A 37 25.15 23.07 11.83
N GLN A 38 26.11 23.99 11.67
CA GLN A 38 27.17 24.24 12.64
C GLN A 38 27.58 25.72 12.67
N SER A 39 28.27 26.14 13.76
CA SER A 39 28.71 27.51 13.97
C SER A 39 30.04 27.88 13.30
N ARG A 40 30.74 26.92 12.72
CA ARG A 40 32.05 27.14 12.08
C ARG A 40 31.97 26.67 10.62
N PRO A 41 32.79 27.20 9.68
CA PRO A 41 32.84 26.69 8.31
C PRO A 41 33.16 25.20 8.27
N PHE A 42 32.62 24.50 7.30
CA PHE A 42 32.96 23.10 7.02
C PHE A 42 34.37 23.04 6.43
N SER A 43 35.32 22.33 7.08
CA SER A 43 36.61 22.04 6.49
C SER A 43 36.47 20.99 5.36
N ALA A 44 37.39 20.96 4.41
CA ALA A 44 37.40 19.99 3.33
C ALA A 44 37.33 18.54 3.85
N HIS A 45 38.17 18.18 4.81
CA HIS A 45 38.20 16.87 5.43
C HIS A 45 36.83 16.50 6.07
N LYS A 46 36.17 17.47 6.73
CA LYS A 46 34.85 17.23 7.32
C LYS A 46 33.77 17.00 6.28
N LEU A 47 33.84 17.71 5.15
CA LEU A 47 32.95 17.48 4.01
C LEU A 47 33.16 16.10 3.40
N ASP A 48 34.40 15.65 3.23
CA ASP A 48 34.70 14.31 2.70
C ASP A 48 34.15 13.21 3.61
N VAL A 49 34.31 13.34 4.92
CA VAL A 49 33.73 12.38 5.89
C VAL A 49 32.20 12.38 5.83
N ILE A 50 31.55 13.55 5.80
CA ILE A 50 30.10 13.66 5.70
C ILE A 50 29.60 13.05 4.39
N GLN A 51 30.28 13.30 3.28
CA GLN A 51 29.92 12.69 1.98
C GLN A 51 30.07 11.17 2.01
N GLY A 52 31.14 10.64 2.60
CA GLY A 52 31.33 9.20 2.75
C GLY A 52 30.20 8.54 3.55
N ILE A 53 29.87 9.11 4.71
CA ILE A 53 28.75 8.62 5.53
C ILE A 53 27.41 8.72 4.77
N PHE A 54 27.21 9.82 4.06
CA PHE A 54 26.00 10.05 3.27
C PHE A 54 25.86 9.03 2.12
N HIS A 55 26.95 8.67 1.44
CA HIS A 55 26.95 7.60 0.44
C HIS A 55 26.58 6.24 1.03
N VAL A 56 27.11 5.89 2.21
CA VAL A 56 26.71 4.66 2.91
C VAL A 56 25.21 4.69 3.24
N TYR A 57 24.71 5.82 3.72
CA TYR A 57 23.29 6.00 4.01
C TYR A 57 22.42 5.86 2.74
N GLN A 58 22.79 6.49 1.62
CA GLN A 58 22.07 6.36 0.34
C GLN A 58 22.04 4.91 -0.16
N ASN A 59 23.18 4.21 -0.11
CA ASN A 59 23.26 2.80 -0.50
C ASN A 59 22.35 1.93 0.39
N TYR A 60 22.35 2.19 1.70
CA TYR A 60 21.48 1.49 2.63
C TYR A 60 19.98 1.74 2.33
N GLN A 61 19.60 2.99 2.07
CA GLN A 61 18.22 3.34 1.69
C GLN A 61 17.81 2.65 0.36
N SER A 62 18.70 2.60 -0.61
CA SER A 62 18.45 1.93 -1.89
C SER A 62 18.28 0.41 -1.72
N LEU A 63 19.04 -0.21 -0.84
CA LEU A 63 18.91 -1.62 -0.49
C LEU A 63 17.58 -1.91 0.23
N LEU A 64 17.19 -1.04 1.15
CA LEU A 64 15.89 -1.15 1.82
C LEU A 64 14.74 -1.06 0.81
N ASP A 65 14.74 -0.04 -0.04
CA ASP A 65 13.70 0.13 -1.06
C ASP A 65 13.64 -1.09 -2.00
N TYR A 66 14.78 -1.61 -2.43
CA TYR A 66 14.84 -2.84 -3.23
C TYR A 66 14.27 -4.06 -2.48
N SER A 67 14.52 -4.18 -1.17
CA SER A 67 14.00 -5.29 -0.36
C SER A 67 12.51 -5.19 -0.05
N GLU A 68 11.93 -3.97 -0.11
CA GLU A 68 10.52 -3.71 0.20
C GLU A 68 9.60 -3.79 -1.02
N ARG A 69 10.16 -3.77 -2.23
CA ARG A 69 9.38 -3.72 -3.48
C ARG A 69 9.46 -5.00 -4.30
N ASP A 70 8.44 -5.19 -5.10
CA ASP A 70 8.39 -6.19 -6.16
C ASP A 70 9.20 -5.70 -7.37
N ALA A 71 10.14 -6.53 -7.83
CA ALA A 71 11.09 -6.17 -8.88
C ALA A 71 10.43 -5.90 -10.24
N LEU A 72 9.29 -6.54 -10.54
CA LEU A 72 8.60 -6.36 -11.81
C LEU A 72 7.76 -5.09 -11.83
N THR A 73 6.94 -4.90 -10.80
CA THR A 73 5.93 -3.84 -10.78
C THR A 73 6.35 -2.60 -10.01
N GLY A 74 7.38 -2.70 -9.14
CA GLY A 74 7.81 -1.62 -8.25
C GLY A 74 6.79 -1.26 -7.16
N LEU A 75 5.73 -2.04 -6.99
CA LEU A 75 4.81 -1.95 -5.84
C LEU A 75 5.48 -2.53 -4.60
N LEU A 76 4.92 -2.29 -3.41
CA LEU A 76 5.39 -2.95 -2.21
C LEU A 76 5.20 -4.47 -2.34
N ASN A 77 6.12 -5.26 -1.80
CA ASN A 77 6.03 -6.71 -1.87
C ASN A 77 5.26 -7.30 -0.68
N ARG A 78 4.98 -8.61 -0.72
CA ARG A 78 4.27 -9.33 0.33
C ARG A 78 4.96 -9.24 1.69
N LYS A 79 6.30 -9.34 1.73
CA LYS A 79 7.06 -9.23 2.97
C LYS A 79 6.80 -7.91 3.68
N THR A 80 6.82 -6.83 2.92
CA THR A 80 6.52 -5.48 3.44
C THR A 80 5.09 -5.34 3.94
N PHE A 81 4.13 -6.01 3.28
CA PHE A 81 2.75 -6.08 3.78
C PHE A 81 2.69 -6.75 5.16
N ASP A 82 3.27 -7.93 5.30
CA ASP A 82 3.26 -8.69 6.55
C ASP A 82 3.83 -7.88 7.72
N GLU A 83 4.96 -7.19 7.49
CA GLU A 83 5.60 -6.34 8.48
C GLU A 83 4.75 -5.10 8.86
N GLN A 84 4.15 -4.44 7.88
CA GLN A 84 3.40 -3.20 8.10
C GLN A 84 1.99 -3.45 8.64
N PHE A 85 1.34 -4.49 8.16
CA PHE A 85 -0.03 -4.83 8.57
C PHE A 85 -0.06 -5.35 10.01
N SER A 86 0.90 -6.20 10.40
CA SER A 86 1.03 -6.67 11.77
C SER A 86 1.30 -5.53 12.77
N ARG A 87 2.07 -4.51 12.39
CA ARG A 87 2.30 -3.32 13.24
C ARG A 87 1.05 -2.46 13.37
N SER A 88 0.31 -2.23 12.29
CA SER A 88 -0.89 -1.37 12.30
C SER A 88 -2.02 -1.96 13.16
N THR A 89 -2.16 -3.28 13.18
CA THR A 89 -3.15 -3.97 14.03
C THR A 89 -2.74 -3.96 15.51
N ALA A 90 -1.45 -4.10 15.81
CA ALA A 90 -0.93 -3.98 17.18
C ALA A 90 -1.16 -2.57 17.76
N ASP A 91 -0.91 -1.52 16.97
CA ASP A 91 -1.14 -0.13 17.37
C ASP A 91 -2.64 0.18 17.56
N SER A 92 -3.51 -0.41 16.76
CA SER A 92 -4.96 -0.26 16.87
C SER A 92 -5.52 -0.91 18.13
N LEU A 93 -5.00 -2.10 18.49
CA LEU A 93 -5.32 -2.78 19.73
C LEU A 93 -4.81 -2.01 20.96
N ALA A 94 -3.59 -1.48 20.90
CA ALA A 94 -3.00 -0.69 21.99
C ALA A 94 -3.78 0.62 22.24
N ARG A 95 -4.34 1.25 21.21
CA ARG A 95 -5.20 2.45 21.35
C ARG A 95 -6.56 2.14 21.98
N ARG A 96 -7.12 0.94 21.76
CA ARG A 96 -8.39 0.50 22.37
C ARG A 96 -8.25 0.18 23.86
N VAL A 97 -7.05 -0.18 24.32
CA VAL A 97 -6.75 -0.55 25.72
C VAL A 97 -6.45 0.68 26.59
N ARG A 98 -6.23 1.88 26.04
CA ARG A 98 -6.09 3.08 26.85
C ARG A 98 -7.46 3.52 27.37
N PRO A 99 -7.76 3.39 28.70
CA PRO A 99 -8.95 3.96 29.28
C PRO A 99 -8.87 5.48 29.13
N ALA A 100 -9.96 6.09 28.73
CA ALA A 100 -10.13 7.55 28.77
C ALA A 100 -10.02 8.01 30.23
N THR A 101 -8.80 8.37 30.64
CA THR A 101 -8.57 9.13 31.88
C THR A 101 -8.62 10.60 31.53
N THR A 102 -9.61 11.21 31.97
CA THR A 102 -9.88 12.54 32.46
C THR A 102 -11.18 13.10 31.88
N GLY A 103 -12.11 13.21 32.82
CA GLY A 103 -13.44 13.72 32.59
C GLY A 103 -13.44 15.19 32.17
N LEU A 104 -14.45 15.46 31.39
CA LEU A 104 -15.32 16.64 31.49
C LEU A 104 -16.55 16.27 30.69
N ALA A 105 -17.66 16.18 31.39
CA ALA A 105 -18.98 16.06 30.77
C ALA A 105 -19.18 17.28 29.85
N VAL A 106 -19.38 17.03 28.59
CA VAL A 106 -19.91 18.00 27.64
C VAL A 106 -21.09 17.35 26.97
N ASP A 107 -22.21 18.07 27.06
CA ASP A 107 -23.57 17.74 26.67
C ASP A 107 -23.68 16.88 25.39
N GLU A 108 -24.45 15.80 25.53
CA GLU A 108 -25.03 15.03 24.42
C GLU A 108 -26.15 15.86 23.77
N GLU A 109 -25.82 16.66 22.76
CA GLU A 109 -26.82 17.12 21.80
C GLU A 109 -26.25 17.11 20.39
N ALA A 110 -26.91 16.28 19.54
CA ALA A 110 -26.90 16.30 18.08
C ALA A 110 -25.55 16.06 17.39
N SER A 111 -24.96 14.88 17.56
CA SER A 111 -24.03 14.37 16.54
C SER A 111 -24.83 13.80 15.36
N CYS A 112 -24.89 14.54 14.25
CA CYS A 112 -25.23 13.98 12.95
C CYS A 112 -24.41 12.71 12.76
N CYS A 113 -25.10 11.57 12.53
CA CYS A 113 -24.47 10.26 12.28
C CYS A 113 -23.63 10.33 10.99
N GLU A 114 -22.40 10.81 11.08
CA GLU A 114 -21.45 10.53 10.01
C GLU A 114 -21.23 9.02 9.95
N PRO A 115 -21.31 8.42 8.76
CA PRO A 115 -21.11 6.99 8.61
C PRO A 115 -19.72 6.62 9.17
N PRO A 116 -19.60 5.49 9.89
CA PRO A 116 -18.33 5.08 10.49
C PRO A 116 -17.24 5.02 9.42
N VAL A 117 -16.12 5.68 9.70
CA VAL A 117 -14.93 5.64 8.85
C VAL A 117 -14.03 4.52 9.33
N GLU A 118 -13.77 3.56 8.45
CA GLU A 118 -12.95 2.39 8.71
C GLU A 118 -11.83 2.27 7.67
N GLN A 119 -10.78 1.58 8.02
CA GLN A 119 -9.71 1.21 7.09
C GLN A 119 -10.11 -0.10 6.38
N TRP A 120 -9.80 -0.22 5.09
CA TRP A 120 -10.24 -1.33 4.26
C TRP A 120 -9.06 -2.07 3.66
N LEU A 121 -9.16 -3.40 3.62
CA LEU A 121 -8.25 -4.27 2.90
C LEU A 121 -9.00 -4.89 1.72
N ALA A 122 -8.40 -4.81 0.53
CA ALA A 122 -8.89 -5.51 -0.65
C ALA A 122 -7.81 -6.43 -1.21
N VAL A 123 -8.20 -7.66 -1.53
CA VAL A 123 -7.42 -8.58 -2.36
C VAL A 123 -7.94 -8.49 -3.78
N VAL A 124 -7.03 -8.35 -4.72
CA VAL A 124 -7.29 -8.16 -6.15
C VAL A 124 -6.58 -9.25 -6.93
N ASP A 125 -7.24 -9.81 -7.91
CA ASP A 125 -6.65 -10.81 -8.80
C ASP A 125 -7.05 -10.55 -10.25
N VAL A 126 -6.12 -10.82 -11.17
CA VAL A 126 -6.32 -10.60 -12.61
C VAL A 126 -7.08 -11.76 -13.21
N ASP A 127 -8.28 -11.48 -13.72
CA ASP A 127 -9.14 -12.49 -14.29
C ASP A 127 -8.50 -13.16 -15.52
N HIS A 128 -8.50 -14.50 -15.52
CA HIS A 128 -7.98 -15.30 -16.62
C HIS A 128 -6.50 -15.06 -16.98
N PHE A 129 -5.68 -14.60 -16.04
CA PHE A 129 -4.28 -14.25 -16.30
C PHE A 129 -3.47 -15.42 -16.88
N LYS A 130 -3.75 -16.65 -16.43
CA LYS A 130 -3.14 -17.85 -17.04
C LYS A 130 -3.40 -17.93 -18.55
N GLN A 131 -4.61 -17.61 -19.01
CA GLN A 131 -4.93 -17.62 -20.44
C GLN A 131 -4.16 -16.56 -21.22
N VAL A 132 -3.86 -15.40 -20.59
CA VAL A 132 -2.99 -14.37 -21.17
C VAL A 132 -1.58 -14.96 -21.40
N ASN A 133 -1.00 -15.59 -20.37
CA ASN A 133 0.31 -16.21 -20.45
C ASN A 133 0.35 -17.35 -21.49
N ASP A 134 -0.65 -18.22 -21.49
CA ASP A 134 -0.71 -19.37 -22.39
C ASP A 134 -0.86 -18.95 -23.87
N ARG A 135 -1.57 -17.83 -24.13
CA ARG A 135 -1.84 -17.34 -25.49
C ARG A 135 -0.75 -16.41 -26.03
N PHE A 136 -0.24 -15.52 -25.22
CA PHE A 136 0.65 -14.42 -25.64
C PHE A 136 2.08 -14.58 -25.13
N GLY A 137 2.31 -15.48 -24.17
CA GLY A 137 3.59 -15.68 -23.51
C GLY A 137 3.80 -14.80 -22.27
N HIS A 138 4.74 -15.20 -21.42
CA HIS A 138 5.01 -14.58 -20.14
C HIS A 138 5.42 -13.10 -20.24
N LEU A 139 6.10 -12.69 -21.32
CA LEU A 139 6.49 -11.29 -21.52
C LEU A 139 5.29 -10.35 -21.60
N TYR A 140 4.22 -10.77 -22.30
CA TYR A 140 2.98 -10.00 -22.35
C TYR A 140 2.22 -10.05 -21.03
N GLY A 141 2.27 -11.18 -20.30
CA GLY A 141 1.75 -11.27 -18.95
C GLY A 141 2.45 -10.28 -18.01
N ASP A 142 3.76 -10.20 -18.06
CA ASP A 142 4.54 -9.22 -17.29
C ASP A 142 4.17 -7.78 -17.65
N GLU A 143 3.99 -7.47 -18.93
CA GLU A 143 3.53 -6.15 -19.37
C GLU A 143 2.13 -5.82 -18.82
N VAL A 144 1.19 -6.78 -18.85
CA VAL A 144 -0.15 -6.62 -18.24
C VAL A 144 -0.03 -6.30 -16.75
N LEU A 145 0.82 -7.00 -16.00
CA LEU A 145 1.01 -6.75 -14.57
C LEU A 145 1.61 -5.36 -14.30
N ILE A 146 2.57 -4.91 -15.11
CA ILE A 146 3.15 -3.56 -15.02
C ILE A 146 2.09 -2.49 -15.30
N LEU A 147 1.26 -2.68 -16.31
CA LEU A 147 0.18 -1.76 -16.66
C LEU A 147 -0.89 -1.69 -15.57
N ILE A 148 -1.30 -2.84 -15.02
CA ILE A 148 -2.22 -2.90 -13.86
C ILE A 148 -1.62 -2.17 -12.65
N ALA A 149 -0.33 -2.36 -12.36
CA ALA A 149 0.34 -1.65 -11.29
C ALA A 149 0.33 -0.12 -11.50
N ASN A 150 0.45 0.34 -12.74
CA ASN A 150 0.35 1.76 -13.07
C ASN A 150 -1.10 2.29 -12.91
N ILE A 151 -2.10 1.51 -13.31
CA ILE A 151 -3.52 1.83 -13.09
C ILE A 151 -3.82 1.88 -11.58
N LEU A 152 -3.29 0.95 -10.78
CA LEU A 152 -3.38 0.98 -9.32
C LEU A 152 -2.81 2.30 -8.76
N ARG A 153 -1.57 2.67 -9.14
CA ARG A 153 -0.95 3.93 -8.67
C ARG A 153 -1.76 5.17 -9.03
N SER A 154 -2.41 5.18 -10.17
CA SER A 154 -3.23 6.33 -10.62
C SER A 154 -4.62 6.35 -9.98
N SER A 155 -5.16 5.18 -9.59
CA SER A 155 -6.50 5.04 -9.04
C SER A 155 -6.56 5.32 -7.53
N PHE A 156 -5.47 5.11 -6.81
CA PHE A 156 -5.38 5.28 -5.36
C PHE A 156 -4.52 6.47 -4.98
N ARG A 157 -4.71 6.99 -3.78
CA ARG A 157 -3.98 8.15 -3.27
C ARG A 157 -2.59 7.74 -2.76
N SER A 158 -1.68 8.70 -2.64
CA SER A 158 -0.31 8.48 -2.14
C SER A 158 -0.25 7.89 -0.72
N HIS A 159 -1.31 8.02 0.03
CA HIS A 159 -1.42 7.50 1.40
C HIS A 159 -2.04 6.09 1.47
N ASP A 160 -2.67 5.63 0.42
CA ASP A 160 -3.12 4.24 0.30
C ASP A 160 -1.91 3.38 -0.03
N ARG A 161 -1.88 2.17 0.47
CA ARG A 161 -0.75 1.26 0.26
C ARG A 161 -1.14 0.15 -0.68
N ILE A 162 -0.30 -0.11 -1.66
CA ILE A 162 -0.54 -1.07 -2.71
C ILE A 162 0.62 -2.05 -2.73
N PHE A 163 0.29 -3.33 -2.68
CA PHE A 163 1.24 -4.44 -2.62
C PHE A 163 0.99 -5.41 -3.77
N ARG A 164 2.07 -6.05 -4.22
CA ARG A 164 1.96 -7.25 -5.04
C ARG A 164 2.31 -8.45 -4.19
N PHE A 165 1.39 -9.42 -4.08
CA PHE A 165 1.60 -10.61 -3.24
C PHE A 165 2.41 -11.69 -3.96
N GLY A 166 2.32 -11.73 -5.28
CA GLY A 166 2.99 -12.67 -6.17
C GLY A 166 2.08 -13.06 -7.31
N GLY A 167 2.65 -13.61 -8.39
CA GLY A 167 1.87 -13.95 -9.57
C GLY A 167 1.02 -12.78 -10.06
N GLU A 168 -0.28 -12.97 -10.03
CA GLU A 168 -1.32 -12.04 -10.51
C GLU A 168 -2.12 -11.36 -9.39
N GLU A 169 -1.68 -11.52 -8.13
CA GLU A 169 -2.39 -11.04 -6.95
C GLU A 169 -1.82 -9.73 -6.41
N PHE A 170 -2.72 -8.80 -6.12
CA PHE A 170 -2.41 -7.51 -5.50
C PHE A 170 -3.25 -7.31 -4.24
N VAL A 171 -2.72 -6.55 -3.29
CA VAL A 171 -3.45 -6.13 -2.09
C VAL A 171 -3.42 -4.63 -1.96
N VAL A 172 -4.56 -4.05 -1.57
CA VAL A 172 -4.72 -2.62 -1.35
C VAL A 172 -5.18 -2.39 0.09
N LEU A 173 -4.42 -1.58 0.83
CA LEU A 173 -4.85 -1.03 2.11
C LEU A 173 -5.32 0.41 1.88
N LEU A 174 -6.64 0.59 1.90
CA LEU A 174 -7.28 1.88 1.77
C LEU A 174 -7.37 2.55 3.14
N ARG A 175 -7.04 3.83 3.22
CA ARG A 175 -7.18 4.60 4.47
C ARG A 175 -8.63 4.70 4.92
N ALA A 176 -8.79 5.07 6.20
CA ALA A 176 -10.09 5.21 6.83
C ALA A 176 -11.03 6.09 5.99
N THR A 177 -12.14 5.48 5.58
CA THR A 177 -13.21 6.10 4.79
C THR A 177 -14.52 5.34 5.02
N SER A 178 -15.65 5.88 4.57
CA SER A 178 -16.93 5.19 4.64
C SER A 178 -16.99 3.99 3.68
N LEU A 179 -17.79 2.98 4.00
CA LEU A 179 -18.05 1.80 3.16
C LEU A 179 -18.44 2.19 1.72
N ALA A 180 -19.37 3.15 1.58
CA ALA A 180 -19.83 3.62 0.29
C ALA A 180 -18.68 4.24 -0.55
N THR A 181 -17.75 4.94 0.09
CA THR A 181 -16.57 5.51 -0.57
C THR A 181 -15.58 4.41 -0.93
N ALA A 182 -15.32 3.45 -0.04
CA ALA A 182 -14.45 2.31 -0.31
C ALA A 182 -14.94 1.53 -1.53
N HIS A 183 -16.22 1.18 -1.56
CA HIS A 183 -16.83 0.49 -2.70
C HIS A 183 -16.69 1.29 -4.02
N LYS A 184 -16.95 2.60 -3.99
CA LYS A 184 -16.76 3.48 -5.16
C LYS A 184 -15.31 3.50 -5.65
N VAL A 185 -14.34 3.56 -4.75
CA VAL A 185 -12.91 3.60 -5.10
C VAL A 185 -12.48 2.28 -5.72
N PHE A 186 -12.84 1.14 -5.13
CA PHE A 186 -12.50 -0.17 -5.68
C PHE A 186 -13.20 -0.41 -7.02
N ASN A 187 -14.48 -0.06 -7.16
CA ASN A 187 -15.17 -0.22 -8.44
C ASN A 187 -14.64 0.71 -9.53
N ARG A 188 -14.21 1.93 -9.18
CA ARG A 188 -13.53 2.84 -10.11
C ARG A 188 -12.23 2.22 -10.65
N PHE A 189 -11.44 1.61 -9.78
CA PHE A 189 -10.22 0.90 -10.20
C PHE A 189 -10.57 -0.28 -11.12
N ARG A 190 -11.54 -1.11 -10.74
CA ARG A 190 -12.01 -2.23 -11.58
C ARG A 190 -12.40 -1.76 -12.99
N LEU A 191 -13.21 -0.70 -13.07
CA LEU A 191 -13.63 -0.10 -14.34
C LEU A 191 -12.42 0.44 -15.13
N ALA A 192 -11.48 1.11 -14.47
CA ALA A 192 -10.28 1.62 -15.13
C ALA A 192 -9.43 0.50 -15.76
N VAL A 193 -9.36 -0.68 -15.13
CA VAL A 193 -8.71 -1.85 -15.73
C VAL A 193 -9.53 -2.38 -16.90
N GLN A 194 -10.83 -2.55 -16.74
CA GLN A 194 -11.73 -3.06 -17.79
C GLN A 194 -11.72 -2.19 -19.06
N GLU A 195 -11.62 -0.87 -18.90
CA GLU A 195 -11.65 0.10 -20.00
C GLU A 195 -10.27 0.30 -20.65
N TYR A 196 -9.21 -0.16 -19.99
CA TYR A 196 -7.85 0.03 -20.49
C TYR A 196 -7.56 -0.93 -21.67
N PRO A 197 -7.12 -0.41 -22.82
CA PRO A 197 -6.76 -1.24 -23.97
C PRO A 197 -5.34 -1.81 -23.78
N PHE A 198 -5.23 -3.01 -23.24
CA PHE A 198 -3.92 -3.66 -23.07
C PHE A 198 -3.32 -3.99 -24.43
N PRO A 199 -2.09 -3.53 -24.74
CA PRO A 199 -1.46 -3.77 -26.03
C PRO A 199 -1.38 -5.29 -26.33
N GLN A 200 -1.69 -5.67 -27.56
CA GLN A 200 -1.71 -7.06 -28.06
C GLN A 200 -2.70 -8.02 -27.38
N VAL A 201 -2.95 -7.84 -26.07
CA VAL A 201 -3.81 -8.72 -25.26
C VAL A 201 -5.29 -8.35 -25.41
N GLY A 202 -5.59 -7.06 -25.55
CA GLY A 202 -6.95 -6.53 -25.65
C GLY A 202 -7.52 -6.19 -24.28
N GLN A 203 -8.67 -6.76 -23.93
CA GLN A 203 -9.36 -6.49 -22.68
C GLN A 203 -8.92 -7.44 -21.58
N VAL A 204 -8.58 -6.89 -20.42
CA VAL A 204 -8.31 -7.63 -19.19
C VAL A 204 -9.24 -7.08 -18.10
N THR A 205 -9.68 -7.94 -17.20
CA THR A 205 -10.51 -7.56 -16.06
C THR A 205 -9.87 -8.02 -14.74
N VAL A 206 -10.36 -7.49 -13.64
CA VAL A 206 -9.93 -7.87 -12.29
C VAL A 206 -11.14 -8.12 -11.41
N SER A 207 -11.01 -9.08 -10.51
CA SER A 207 -11.95 -9.35 -9.44
C SER A 207 -11.37 -8.88 -8.11
N LEU A 208 -12.22 -8.38 -7.22
CA LEU A 208 -11.82 -7.87 -5.92
C LEU A 208 -12.72 -8.39 -4.81
N GLY A 209 -12.10 -8.80 -3.70
CA GLY A 209 -12.79 -9.03 -2.45
C GLY A 209 -12.26 -8.05 -1.40
N PHE A 210 -13.11 -7.39 -0.63
CA PHE A 210 -12.67 -6.44 0.39
C PHE A 210 -13.42 -6.58 1.71
N VAL A 211 -12.77 -6.12 2.79
CA VAL A 211 -13.25 -6.22 4.17
C VAL A 211 -12.73 -5.05 5.00
N SER A 212 -13.41 -4.75 6.11
CA SER A 212 -12.91 -3.81 7.11
C SER A 212 -11.73 -4.40 7.89
N THR A 213 -10.70 -3.58 8.17
CA THR A 213 -9.56 -3.99 9.01
C THR A 213 -9.80 -3.77 10.50
N SER A 214 -11.00 -3.28 10.88
CA SER A 214 -11.31 -2.91 12.27
C SER A 214 -11.55 -4.12 13.18
N ARG A 215 -11.79 -5.29 12.63
CA ARG A 215 -12.19 -6.49 13.37
C ARG A 215 -11.37 -7.70 12.91
N GLY A 216 -10.67 -8.35 13.83
CA GLY A 216 -9.95 -9.61 13.59
C GLY A 216 -8.44 -9.49 13.56
N ALA A 217 -7.78 -10.65 13.56
CA ALA A 217 -6.34 -10.76 13.38
C ALA A 217 -5.96 -10.56 11.88
N PRO A 218 -4.72 -10.14 11.57
CA PRO A 218 -4.29 -9.92 10.19
C PRO A 218 -4.56 -11.09 9.24
N VAL A 219 -4.37 -12.30 9.69
CA VAL A 219 -4.59 -13.53 8.90
C VAL A 219 -6.09 -13.74 8.62
N GLU A 220 -6.94 -13.46 9.60
CA GLU A 220 -8.40 -13.58 9.44
C GLU A 220 -8.93 -12.55 8.45
N ILE A 221 -8.48 -11.29 8.57
CA ILE A 221 -8.87 -10.19 7.67
C ILE A 221 -8.49 -10.50 6.22
N LEU A 222 -7.26 -10.99 6.01
CA LEU A 222 -6.81 -11.41 4.69
C LEU A 222 -7.65 -12.58 4.16
N GLY A 223 -7.91 -13.59 4.99
CA GLY A 223 -8.74 -14.73 4.63
C GLY A 223 -10.20 -14.37 4.30
N GLN A 224 -10.77 -13.37 4.98
CA GLN A 224 -12.11 -12.87 4.68
C GLN A 224 -12.16 -12.15 3.33
N ALA A 225 -11.17 -11.31 3.05
CA ALA A 225 -11.06 -10.64 1.75
C ALA A 225 -10.86 -11.66 0.61
N ASP A 226 -10.05 -12.70 0.84
CA ASP A 226 -9.84 -13.77 -0.13
C ASP A 226 -11.11 -14.59 -0.39
N GLN A 227 -11.91 -14.90 0.64
CA GLN A 227 -13.21 -15.54 0.45
C GLN A 227 -14.17 -14.69 -0.40
N ALA A 228 -14.20 -13.37 -0.20
CA ALA A 228 -14.99 -12.47 -1.01
C ALA A 228 -14.46 -12.40 -2.47
N LEU A 229 -13.14 -12.44 -2.67
CA LEU A 229 -12.53 -12.53 -3.98
C LEU A 229 -12.88 -13.84 -4.69
N TYR A 230 -12.80 -14.97 -3.96
CA TYR A 230 -13.19 -16.28 -4.50
C TYR A 230 -14.64 -16.27 -4.95
N TYR A 231 -15.54 -15.70 -4.14
CA TYR A 231 -16.95 -15.52 -4.54
C TYR A 231 -17.06 -14.69 -5.82
N ALA A 232 -16.32 -13.59 -5.95
CA ALA A 232 -16.30 -12.77 -7.16
C ALA A 232 -15.88 -13.58 -8.39
N LYS A 233 -14.85 -14.43 -8.27
CA LYS A 233 -14.37 -15.29 -9.37
C LYS A 233 -15.39 -16.36 -9.80
N GLU A 234 -16.10 -16.96 -8.84
CA GLU A 234 -17.11 -17.99 -9.13
C GLU A 234 -18.41 -17.40 -9.71
N ASN A 235 -18.74 -16.15 -9.42
CA ASN A 235 -19.99 -15.51 -9.80
C ASN A 235 -19.85 -14.52 -10.97
N GLY A 236 -18.96 -14.80 -11.92
CA GLY A 236 -18.88 -14.08 -13.19
C GLY A 236 -17.67 -13.17 -13.35
N ARG A 237 -16.80 -13.07 -12.34
CA ARG A 237 -15.59 -12.24 -12.37
C ARG A 237 -15.88 -10.74 -12.57
N ASN A 238 -14.85 -9.95 -12.80
CA ASN A 238 -14.97 -8.50 -13.10
C ASN A 238 -15.91 -7.75 -12.14
N GLN A 239 -15.80 -7.99 -10.85
CA GLN A 239 -16.66 -7.42 -9.83
C GLN A 239 -15.94 -7.15 -8.51
N VAL A 240 -16.56 -6.33 -7.68
CA VAL A 240 -16.10 -5.97 -6.35
C VAL A 240 -17.08 -6.53 -5.34
N CYS A 241 -16.61 -7.38 -4.43
CA CYS A 241 -17.42 -8.03 -3.42
C CYS A 241 -17.01 -7.60 -2.01
N PHE A 242 -17.97 -7.21 -1.19
CA PHE A 242 -17.76 -6.90 0.22
C PHE A 242 -18.10 -8.11 1.08
N TYR A 243 -17.15 -8.55 1.91
CA TYR A 243 -17.28 -9.78 2.70
C TYR A 243 -18.51 -9.78 3.61
N ASP A 244 -18.72 -8.71 4.41
CA ASP A 244 -19.81 -8.68 5.38
C ASP A 244 -21.19 -8.67 4.69
N GLU A 245 -21.31 -8.07 3.50
CA GLU A 245 -22.53 -8.11 2.70
C GLU A 245 -22.83 -9.51 2.19
N LEU A 246 -21.82 -10.26 1.77
CA LEU A 246 -21.97 -11.65 1.34
C LEU A 246 -22.39 -12.57 2.48
N ILE A 247 -21.88 -12.33 3.69
CA ILE A 247 -22.32 -13.05 4.91
C ILE A 247 -23.76 -12.67 5.24
N ALA A 248 -24.10 -11.38 5.26
CA ALA A 248 -25.44 -10.90 5.60
C ALA A 248 -26.52 -11.41 4.63
N SER A 249 -26.17 -11.54 3.35
CA SER A 249 -27.06 -12.10 2.31
C SER A 249 -27.09 -13.63 2.27
N GLY A 250 -26.31 -14.32 3.11
CA GLY A 250 -26.21 -15.78 3.16
C GLY A 250 -25.50 -16.42 1.95
N GLN A 251 -24.81 -15.61 1.14
CA GLN A 251 -24.05 -16.07 -0.02
C GLN A 251 -22.69 -16.68 0.37
N LEU A 252 -22.13 -16.26 1.50
CA LEU A 252 -21.01 -16.90 2.16
C LEU A 252 -21.40 -17.38 3.55
N LYS A 253 -20.85 -18.55 3.95
CA LYS A 253 -20.97 -19.06 5.32
C LYS A 253 -19.70 -18.68 6.07
N THR A 254 -19.85 -18.14 7.27
CA THR A 254 -18.70 -17.92 8.16
C THR A 254 -18.03 -19.27 8.42
N LYS A 255 -16.79 -19.44 7.97
CA LYS A 255 -15.99 -20.59 8.44
C LYS A 255 -15.66 -20.33 9.91
N VAL A 256 -16.36 -21.00 10.82
CA VAL A 256 -15.90 -21.15 12.19
C VAL A 256 -14.62 -21.95 12.09
N ALA A 257 -13.51 -21.42 12.58
CA ALA A 257 -12.25 -22.17 12.69
C ALA A 257 -12.51 -23.36 13.61
N ASN A 258 -12.77 -24.53 13.01
CA ASN A 258 -12.70 -25.77 13.74
C ASN A 258 -11.21 -26.06 13.94
N ASP A 259 -10.85 -26.28 15.21
CA ASP A 259 -9.51 -26.68 15.70
C ASP A 259 -9.14 -28.12 15.29
N ASP A 260 -9.41 -28.52 14.06
CA ASP A 260 -8.90 -29.79 13.54
C ASP A 260 -7.71 -29.48 12.60
N VAL A 261 -6.55 -29.33 13.23
CA VAL A 261 -5.25 -29.39 12.54
C VAL A 261 -4.99 -30.86 12.24
N GLU A 262 -5.39 -31.34 11.08
CA GLU A 262 -4.79 -32.53 10.49
C GLU A 262 -3.37 -32.18 10.02
N LEU A 263 -2.39 -32.58 10.83
CA LEU A 263 -0.97 -32.59 10.44
C LEU A 263 -0.73 -33.70 9.41
N PHE A 264 -0.42 -33.30 8.17
CA PHE A 264 0.26 -34.17 7.20
C PHE A 264 1.61 -33.57 6.83
#